data_2c69f9520de348d48fe6f5eba3fd2ba1
#
_entry.id   2c69f9520de348d48fe6f5eba3fd2ba1
#
_cell.length_a   1.000
_cell.length_b   1.000
_cell.length_c   1.000
_cell.angle_alpha   90.00
_cell.angle_beta   90.00
_cell.angle_gamma   90.00
#
_symmetry.space_group_name_H-M   'P 1'
#
loop_
_entity.id
_entity.type
_entity.pdbx_description
1 polymer ?
#
loop_
_entity_poly.entity_id
_entity_poly.type
_entity_poly.pdbx_seq_one_letter_code
_entity_poly.pdbx_strand_id
1 'polypeptide(L)'
;AYNQSAETTIYLAPSHTGKGIGKELMLHLIEECRRYGLHALIACITEGNEASYALHEKLGFEKVSYFREVGRKFGKWLGIVDYELIL
;
A
#
# COMPACT_ATOMS: atom_id res chain seq x y z
N ALA A 1 12.07 17.70 -10.04
CA ALA A 1 12.33 16.51 -9.88
C ALA A 1 12.33 15.89 -8.48
N TYR A 2 11.72 16.55 -7.53
CA TYR A 2 11.67 15.98 -6.20
C TYR A 2 10.59 14.90 -6.05
N ASN A 3 9.64 14.88 -6.95
CA ASN A 3 8.45 14.05 -6.79
C ASN A 3 8.42 12.91 -7.78
N GLN A 4 9.42 12.04 -7.66
CA GLN A 4 9.44 10.84 -8.48
C GLN A 4 8.87 9.64 -7.75
N SER A 5 8.26 9.88 -6.61
CA SER A 5 7.58 8.84 -5.87
C SER A 5 6.16 9.29 -5.55
N ALA A 6 5.28 8.35 -5.31
CA ALA A 6 3.90 8.62 -4.96
C ALA A 6 3.47 7.71 -3.83
N GLU A 7 2.64 8.25 -2.95
CA GLU A 7 2.03 7.49 -1.88
C GLU A 7 0.67 6.99 -2.32
N THR A 8 0.35 5.75 -1.98
CA THR A 8 -0.95 5.18 -2.28
C THR A 8 -1.64 4.74 -1.01
N THR A 9 -2.94 4.87 -0.99
CA THR A 9 -3.76 4.33 0.07
C THR A 9 -4.93 3.62 -0.59
N ILE A 10 -5.01 2.30 -0.38
CA ILE A 10 -6.09 1.51 -0.93
C ILE A 10 -6.94 0.97 0.21
N TYR A 11 -8.23 1.27 0.15
CA TYR A 11 -9.20 0.76 1.09
C TYR A 11 -10.18 -0.13 0.35
N LEU A 12 -10.29 -1.38 0.79
CA LEU A 12 -11.27 -2.30 0.24
C LEU A 12 -12.22 -2.73 1.35
N ALA A 13 -13.52 -2.73 1.05
CA ALA A 13 -14.49 -3.29 1.98
C ALA A 13 -14.20 -4.78 2.16
N PRO A 14 -14.46 -5.33 3.36
CA PRO A 14 -14.19 -6.76 3.60
C PRO A 14 -14.86 -7.69 2.59
N SER A 15 -16.01 -7.31 2.06
CA SER A 15 -16.71 -8.10 1.06
C SER A 15 -15.97 -8.22 -0.28
N HIS A 16 -15.00 -7.35 -0.51
CA HIS A 16 -14.25 -7.33 -1.76
C HIS A 16 -12.86 -7.94 -1.61
N THR A 17 -12.43 -8.25 -0.40
CA THR A 17 -11.11 -8.86 -0.22
C THR A 17 -11.13 -10.29 -0.73
N GLY A 18 -10.03 -10.71 -1.32
CA GLY A 18 -9.90 -12.06 -1.84
C GLY A 18 -10.54 -12.29 -3.20
N LYS A 19 -11.16 -11.28 -3.80
CA LYS A 19 -11.77 -11.40 -5.11
C LYS A 19 -10.90 -10.91 -6.26
N GLY A 20 -9.65 -10.57 -5.98
CA GLY A 20 -8.72 -10.09 -7.00
C GLY A 20 -8.93 -8.64 -7.42
N ILE A 21 -9.95 -7.96 -6.91
CA ILE A 21 -10.23 -6.58 -7.27
C ILE A 21 -9.09 -5.65 -6.86
N GLY A 22 -8.59 -5.81 -5.65
CA GLY A 22 -7.48 -5.00 -5.16
C GLY A 22 -6.23 -5.19 -6.00
N LYS A 23 -5.96 -6.43 -6.40
CA LYS A 23 -4.79 -6.75 -7.23
C LYS A 23 -4.90 -6.08 -8.59
N GLU A 24 -6.08 -6.13 -9.22
CA GLU A 24 -6.30 -5.50 -10.51
C GLU A 24 -6.13 -3.98 -10.43
N LEU A 25 -6.72 -3.37 -9.41
CA LEU A 25 -6.58 -1.93 -9.20
C LEU A 25 -5.12 -1.53 -9.02
N MET A 26 -4.38 -2.30 -8.23
CA MET A 26 -2.96 -2.02 -8.00
C MET A 26 -2.15 -2.18 -9.28
N LEU A 27 -2.43 -3.19 -10.08
CA LEU A 27 -1.72 -3.39 -11.34
C LEU A 27 -1.94 -2.21 -12.28
N HIS A 28 -3.17 -1.72 -12.36
CA HIS A 28 -3.46 -0.52 -13.16
C HIS A 28 -2.73 0.70 -12.63
N LEU A 29 -2.72 0.89 -11.33
CA LEU A 29 -2.04 2.01 -10.71
C LEU A 29 -0.54 1.97 -10.98
N ILE A 30 0.06 0.81 -10.83
CA ILE A 30 1.50 0.61 -11.09
C ILE A 30 1.82 0.95 -12.55
N GLU A 31 1.00 0.47 -13.49
CA GLU A 31 1.18 0.78 -14.91
C GLU A 31 1.11 2.27 -15.18
N GLU A 32 0.09 2.94 -14.64
CA GLU A 32 -0.07 4.37 -14.83
C GLU A 32 1.11 5.14 -14.25
N CYS A 33 1.58 4.76 -13.08
CA CYS A 33 2.71 5.43 -12.45
C CYS A 33 3.99 5.25 -13.28
N ARG A 34 4.19 4.08 -13.86
CA ARG A 34 5.32 3.86 -14.77
C ARG A 34 5.22 4.75 -16.00
N ARG A 35 4.02 4.87 -16.56
CA ARG A 35 3.78 5.71 -17.73
C ARG A 35 4.05 7.17 -17.47
N TYR A 36 3.79 7.64 -16.25
CA TYR A 36 4.05 9.03 -15.86
C TYR A 36 5.48 9.24 -15.37
N GLY A 37 6.32 8.22 -15.42
CA GLY A 37 7.72 8.37 -15.07
C GLY A 37 8.02 8.45 -13.57
N LEU A 38 7.11 7.98 -12.74
CA LEU A 38 7.37 7.92 -11.30
C LEU A 38 8.39 6.85 -10.99
N HIS A 39 9.21 7.10 -9.98
CA HIS A 39 10.30 6.19 -9.62
C HIS A 39 9.88 5.14 -8.61
N ALA A 40 9.02 5.48 -7.69
CA ALA A 40 8.63 4.57 -6.61
C ALA A 40 7.20 4.82 -6.15
N LEU A 41 6.60 3.79 -5.59
CA LEU A 41 5.29 3.87 -4.91
C LEU A 41 5.47 3.50 -3.45
N ILE A 42 4.85 4.27 -2.57
CA ILE A 42 4.84 3.99 -1.15
C ILE A 42 3.40 3.67 -0.73
N ALA A 43 3.23 2.54 -0.08
CA ALA A 43 1.92 2.13 0.44
C ALA A 43 1.95 2.14 1.96
N CYS A 44 1.04 2.90 2.56
CA CYS A 44 0.92 2.96 4.02
C CYS A 44 -0.23 2.05 4.44
N ILE A 45 0.07 1.01 5.19
CA ILE A 45 -0.89 -0.03 5.55
C ILE A 45 -1.07 -0.06 7.05
N THR A 46 -2.33 -0.04 7.50
CA THR A 46 -2.63 -0.14 8.92
C THR A 46 -2.19 -1.49 9.46
N GLU A 47 -1.55 -1.46 10.62
CA GLU A 47 -1.10 -2.67 11.30
C GLU A 47 -2.24 -3.67 11.46
N GLY A 48 -1.96 -4.95 11.21
CA GLY A 48 -2.94 -6.02 11.33
C GLY A 48 -3.71 -6.33 10.05
N ASN A 49 -3.53 -5.54 8.99
CA ASN A 49 -4.20 -5.80 7.72
C ASN A 49 -3.41 -6.82 6.91
N GLU A 50 -3.51 -8.07 7.30
CA GLU A 50 -2.73 -9.17 6.69
C GLU A 50 -3.03 -9.34 5.20
N ALA A 51 -4.28 -9.14 4.80
CA ALA A 51 -4.65 -9.26 3.39
C ALA A 51 -3.92 -8.22 2.54
N SER A 52 -3.78 -7.01 3.07
CA SER A 52 -3.08 -5.93 2.37
C SER A 52 -1.58 -6.20 2.31
N TYR A 53 -0.99 -6.72 3.38
CA TYR A 53 0.42 -7.10 3.37
C TYR A 53 0.68 -8.14 2.27
N ALA A 54 -0.15 -9.19 2.23
CA ALA A 54 0.01 -10.25 1.25
C ALA A 54 -0.12 -9.72 -0.18
N LEU A 55 -1.11 -8.85 -0.41
CA LEU A 55 -1.32 -8.25 -1.72
C LEU A 55 -0.09 -7.47 -2.18
N HIS A 56 0.42 -6.59 -1.32
CA HIS A 56 1.56 -5.75 -1.70
C HIS A 56 2.83 -6.57 -1.90
N GLU A 57 3.06 -7.55 -1.04
CA GLU A 57 4.22 -8.44 -1.20
C GLU A 57 4.14 -9.24 -2.49
N LYS A 58 2.95 -9.69 -2.85
CA LYS A 58 2.73 -10.42 -4.09
C LYS A 58 3.04 -9.56 -5.32
N LEU A 59 2.83 -8.26 -5.22
CA LEU A 59 3.09 -7.32 -6.31
C LEU A 59 4.53 -6.82 -6.35
N GLY A 60 5.35 -7.28 -5.42
CA GLY A 60 6.77 -6.92 -5.40
C GLY A 60 7.13 -5.80 -4.45
N PHE A 61 6.19 -5.28 -3.68
CA PHE A 61 6.50 -4.28 -2.67
C PHE A 61 7.31 -4.91 -1.53
N GLU A 62 8.18 -4.11 -0.93
CA GLU A 62 8.96 -4.52 0.22
C GLU A 62 8.62 -3.66 1.43
N LYS A 63 8.56 -4.29 2.59
CA LYS A 63 8.35 -3.57 3.84
C LYS A 63 9.59 -2.75 4.15
N VAL A 64 9.41 -1.46 4.34
CA VAL A 64 10.53 -0.55 4.58
C VAL A 64 10.48 0.14 5.94
N SER A 65 9.32 0.24 6.56
CA SER A 65 9.22 0.84 7.88
C SER A 65 8.00 0.35 8.64
N TYR A 66 8.02 0.59 9.95
CA TYR A 66 6.92 0.26 10.83
C TYR A 66 6.88 1.29 11.96
N PHE A 67 5.77 1.97 12.11
CA PHE A 67 5.53 2.92 13.18
C PHE A 67 4.45 2.35 14.09
N ARG A 68 4.76 2.20 15.38
CA ARG A 68 3.89 1.46 16.28
C ARG A 68 2.61 2.17 16.70
N GLU A 69 2.67 3.46 16.98
CA GLU A 69 1.54 4.17 17.57
C GLU A 69 1.38 5.53 16.91
N VAL A 70 1.04 5.52 15.62
CA VAL A 70 0.92 6.75 14.84
C VAL A 70 -0.51 7.08 14.44
N GLY A 71 -1.42 6.11 14.53
CA GLY A 71 -2.81 6.32 14.22
C GLY A 71 -3.70 5.93 15.38
N ARG A 72 -4.88 6.52 15.45
CA ARG A 72 -5.83 6.17 16.52
C ARG A 72 -7.18 5.89 15.91
N LYS A 73 -7.75 4.73 16.27
CA LYS A 73 -9.05 4.31 15.76
C LYS A 73 -9.79 3.55 16.83
N PHE A 74 -11.05 3.91 17.05
CA PHE A 74 -11.89 3.27 18.08
C PHE A 74 -11.22 3.25 19.46
N GLY A 75 -10.53 4.34 19.80
CA GLY A 75 -9.87 4.46 21.11
C GLY A 75 -8.59 3.66 21.25
N LYS A 76 -8.12 3.03 20.18
CA LYS A 76 -6.89 2.24 20.20
C LYS A 76 -5.82 2.89 19.34
N TRP A 77 -4.59 2.80 19.79
CA TRP A 77 -3.45 3.19 18.99
C TRP A 77 -3.14 2.09 17.98
N LEU A 78 -2.88 2.49 16.74
CA LEU A 78 -2.54 1.56 15.67
C LEU A 78 -1.23 1.95 15.04
N GLY A 79 -0.48 0.94 14.60
CA GLY A 79 0.74 1.15 13.85
C GLY A 79 0.47 1.26 12.36
N ILE A 80 1.46 1.77 11.66
CA ILE A 80 1.45 1.86 10.19
C ILE A 80 2.68 1.13 9.68
N VAL A 81 2.47 0.27 8.70
CA VAL A 81 3.55 -0.43 8.00
C VAL A 81 3.66 0.17 6.62
N ASP A 82 4.86 0.61 6.26
CA ASP A 82 5.10 1.17 4.94
C ASP A 82 5.76 0.14 4.04
N TYR A 83 5.22 0.01 2.83
CA TYR A 83 5.77 -0.83 1.79
C TYR A 83 6.18 0.03 0.61
N GLU A 84 7.24 -0.37 -0.07
CA GLU A 84 7.76 0.38 -1.21
C GLU A 84 7.93 -0.51 -2.42
N LEU A 85 7.56 0.00 -3.58
CA LEU A 85 7.81 -0.65 -4.86
C LEU A 85 8.62 0.32 -5.74
N ILE A 86 9.79 -0.13 -6.16
CA ILE A 86 10.59 0.63 -7.13
C ILE A 86 10.07 0.29 -8.52
N LEU A 87 9.70 1.30 -9.25
CA LEU A 87 9.09 1.17 -10.58
C LEU A 87 10.14 1.07 -11.73
#